data_745963f3edcf944336010dd5967f3e23
#
_entry.id   745963f3edcf944336010dd5967f3e23
#
_cell.length_a   1.000
_cell.length_b   1.000
_cell.length_c   1.000
_cell.angle_alpha   90.00
_cell.angle_beta   90.00
_cell.angle_gamma   90.00
#
_symmetry.space_group_name_H-M   'P 1'
#
loop_
_entity.id
_entity.type
_entity.pdbx_description
1 polymer ?
#
loop_
_entity_poly.entity_id
_entity_poly.type
_entity_poly.pdbx_seq_one_letter_code
_entity_poly.pdbx_strand_id
1 'polypeptide(L)'
;MTRSYLFTSESVTEGHPDKVCDQISDAILDEFLKQDPNSRVAVETMTTTNFVGVSGEVTSTGSFDVEKIVRETIAEIGYDDPTLKFDAKSCEVLIKLHSQSPDISQGVTAS
;
A
#
# COMPACT_ATOMS: atom_id res chain seq x y z
N MET A 1 1.58 -9.31 -10.01
CA MET A 1 1.11 -8.93 -10.02
C MET A 1 0.43 -8.38 -10.65
N THR A 2 0.15 -7.97 -10.95
CA THR A 2 -0.31 -7.42 -11.54
C THR A 2 -1.31 -6.81 -11.43
N ARG A 3 -1.69 -6.68 -11.13
CA ARG A 3 -2.53 -6.12 -10.81
C ARG A 3 -2.82 -5.08 -11.46
N SER A 4 -2.81 -4.62 -11.57
CA SER A 4 -3.00 -3.58 -12.02
C SER A 4 -2.97 -3.49 -13.30
N TYR A 5 -2.80 -4.01 -13.91
CA TYR A 5 -2.61 -3.94 -15.08
C TYR A 5 -3.40 -3.43 -15.90
N LEU A 6 -4.09 -3.42 -15.81
CA LEU A 6 -4.88 -3.15 -16.67
C LEU A 6 -4.91 -1.75 -16.96
N PHE A 7 -5.44 -0.95 -16.34
CA PHE A 7 -5.53 0.35 -16.75
C PHE A 7 -4.26 1.04 -16.72
N THR A 8 -3.38 0.44 -16.08
CA THR A 8 -2.18 1.09 -16.02
C THR A 8 -1.54 1.05 -17.30
N SER A 9 -1.91 0.28 -18.13
CA SER A 9 -1.15 0.11 -19.30
C SER A 9 -0.92 1.41 -19.99
N GLU A 10 -1.76 2.33 -19.89
CA GLU A 10 -1.45 3.48 -20.54
C GLU A 10 -0.63 4.32 -19.74
N SER A 11 -0.72 4.33 -18.56
CA SER A 11 0.04 5.20 -17.82
C SER A 11 1.41 4.83 -17.70
N VAL A 12 1.67 3.69 -18.05
CA VAL A 12 2.91 3.22 -17.93
C VAL A 12 3.92 3.90 -18.68
N THR A 13 3.68 4.72 -19.51
CA THR A 13 4.72 5.29 -20.23
C THR A 13 5.82 5.76 -19.36
N GLU A 14 5.57 6.18 -18.19
CA GLU A 14 6.65 6.63 -17.40
C GLU A 14 7.19 5.59 -16.53
N GLY A 15 6.49 4.65 -16.20
CA GLY A 15 6.97 3.61 -15.34
C GLY A 15 6.93 3.99 -13.89
N HIS A 16 6.78 5.24 -13.59
CA HIS A 16 6.82 5.65 -12.20
C HIS A 16 5.63 5.17 -11.39
N PRO A 17 4.41 5.20 -11.91
CA PRO A 17 3.29 4.78 -11.09
C PRO A 17 3.40 3.34 -10.60
N ASP A 18 3.85 2.45 -11.47
CA ASP A 18 3.98 1.07 -11.06
C ASP A 18 5.05 0.89 -10.02
N LYS A 19 6.20 1.57 -10.16
CA LYS A 19 7.21 1.43 -9.21
C LYS A 19 6.78 1.98 -7.89
N VAL A 20 6.08 3.11 -7.87
CA VAL A 20 5.63 3.70 -6.62
C VAL A 20 4.63 2.76 -5.96
N CYS A 21 3.71 2.19 -6.72
CA CYS A 21 2.73 1.27 -6.16
C CYS A 21 3.41 0.06 -5.54
N ASP A 22 4.38 -0.50 -6.24
CA ASP A 22 5.06 -1.67 -5.71
C ASP A 22 5.80 -1.36 -4.43
N GLN A 23 6.46 -0.23 -4.38
CA GLN A 23 7.21 0.11 -3.19
C GLN A 23 6.31 0.40 -2.01
N ILE A 24 5.16 1.00 -2.24
CA ILE A 24 4.22 1.26 -1.17
C ILE A 24 3.64 -0.06 -0.67
N SER A 25 3.23 -0.94 -1.57
CA SER A 25 2.69 -2.23 -1.15
C SER A 25 3.73 -3.03 -0.38
N ASP A 26 4.97 -3.01 -0.84
CA ASP A 26 6.03 -3.73 -0.17
C ASP A 26 6.31 -3.15 1.22
N ALA A 27 6.27 -1.84 1.36
CA ALA A 27 6.53 -1.22 2.65
C ALA A 27 5.45 -1.60 3.66
N ILE A 28 4.21 -1.67 3.21
CA ILE A 28 3.11 -2.06 4.09
C ILE A 28 3.28 -3.52 4.49
N LEU A 29 3.57 -4.38 3.53
CA LEU A 29 3.76 -5.78 3.81
C LEU A 29 4.91 -5.98 4.79
N ASP A 30 6.02 -5.29 4.56
CA ASP A 30 7.17 -5.45 5.43
C ASP A 30 6.86 -5.04 6.85
N GLU A 31 6.08 -3.99 7.03
CA GLU A 31 5.78 -3.56 8.38
C GLU A 31 4.88 -4.57 9.10
N PHE A 32 3.92 -5.15 8.40
CA PHE A 32 3.09 -6.19 9.02
C PHE A 32 3.94 -7.41 9.37
N LEU A 33 4.81 -7.83 8.46
CA LEU A 33 5.62 -9.01 8.73
C LEU A 33 6.64 -8.77 9.85
N LYS A 34 7.09 -7.53 9.99
CA LYS A 34 8.02 -7.23 11.04
C LYS A 34 7.34 -7.38 12.39
N GLN A 35 6.08 -7.03 12.49
CA GLN A 35 5.37 -7.11 13.75
C GLN A 35 4.78 -8.51 13.98
N ASP A 36 4.42 -9.20 12.91
CA ASP A 36 3.82 -10.51 13.03
C ASP A 36 4.26 -11.35 11.83
N PRO A 37 5.25 -12.22 11.99
CA PRO A 37 5.76 -12.98 10.86
C PRO A 37 4.73 -13.88 10.19
N ASN A 38 3.61 -14.14 10.84
CA ASN A 38 2.60 -14.96 10.26
C ASN A 38 1.49 -14.17 9.59
N SER A 39 1.71 -12.88 9.36
CA SER A 39 0.70 -12.05 8.76
C SER A 39 0.32 -12.51 7.37
N ARG A 40 -0.93 -12.32 7.02
CA ARG A 40 -1.38 -12.54 5.66
C ARG A 40 -1.80 -11.19 5.16
N VAL A 41 -1.21 -10.74 4.10
CA VAL A 41 -1.42 -9.39 3.62
C VAL A 41 -1.67 -9.43 2.12
N ALA A 42 -2.83 -8.99 1.70
CA ALA A 42 -3.18 -8.91 0.30
C ALA A 42 -3.54 -7.45 0.02
N VAL A 43 -2.56 -6.66 -0.31
CA VAL A 43 -2.73 -5.24 -0.46
C VAL A 43 -2.43 -4.81 -1.89
N GLU A 44 -3.28 -3.97 -2.42
CA GLU A 44 -3.06 -3.39 -3.73
C GLU A 44 -2.98 -1.90 -3.60
N THR A 45 -2.09 -1.28 -4.34
CA THR A 45 -1.91 0.16 -4.31
C THR A 45 -2.17 0.73 -5.70
N MET A 46 -2.90 1.82 -5.75
CA MET A 46 -3.19 2.50 -6.98
C MET A 46 -2.79 3.94 -6.84
N THR A 47 -2.17 4.51 -7.85
CA THR A 47 -1.77 5.91 -7.76
C THR A 47 -2.20 6.64 -9.01
N THR A 48 -2.50 7.91 -8.85
CA THR A 48 -2.70 8.79 -9.97
C THR A 48 -2.14 10.13 -9.52
N THR A 49 -2.35 11.18 -10.23
CA THR A 49 -1.71 12.44 -9.91
C THR A 49 -1.98 12.86 -8.47
N ASN A 50 -0.95 12.93 -7.70
CA ASN A 50 -0.99 13.33 -6.29
C ASN A 50 -2.06 12.59 -5.47
N PHE A 51 -2.32 11.35 -5.81
CA PHE A 51 -3.30 10.53 -5.09
C PHE A 51 -2.78 9.12 -4.96
N VAL A 52 -2.97 8.51 -3.80
CA VAL A 52 -2.63 7.13 -3.54
C VAL A 52 -3.80 6.44 -2.91
N GLY A 53 -4.22 5.33 -3.47
CA GLY A 53 -5.26 4.51 -2.87
C GLY A 53 -4.70 3.15 -2.51
N VAL A 54 -4.99 2.67 -1.31
CA VAL A 54 -4.53 1.37 -0.84
C VAL A 54 -5.75 0.59 -0.43
N SER A 55 -5.88 -0.63 -0.94
CA SER A 55 -7.02 -1.46 -0.56
C SER A 55 -6.56 -2.89 -0.38
N GLY A 56 -7.34 -3.67 0.30
CA GLY A 56 -7.02 -5.07 0.48
C GLY A 56 -7.45 -5.64 1.80
N GLU A 57 -6.94 -6.81 2.10
CA GLU A 57 -7.29 -7.50 3.32
C GLU A 57 -6.05 -7.95 4.05
N VAL A 58 -6.08 -7.86 5.36
CA VAL A 58 -4.95 -8.20 6.19
C VAL A 58 -5.42 -9.06 7.35
N THR A 59 -4.70 -10.12 7.62
CA THR A 59 -4.90 -10.91 8.83
C THR A 59 -3.59 -10.87 9.58
N SER A 60 -3.54 -10.18 10.69
CA SER A 60 -2.30 -9.97 11.39
C SER A 60 -2.57 -9.49 12.80
N THR A 61 -1.64 -9.77 13.70
CA THR A 61 -1.71 -9.20 15.02
C THR A 61 -0.98 -7.86 15.07
N GLY A 62 -0.32 -7.48 13.99
CA GLY A 62 0.37 -6.20 13.97
C GLY A 62 -0.58 -5.04 13.71
N SER A 63 -0.17 -3.87 14.09
CA SER A 63 -1.00 -2.69 13.92
C SER A 63 -0.12 -1.47 13.80
N PHE A 64 -0.42 -0.60 12.87
CA PHE A 64 0.34 0.62 12.70
C PHE A 64 -0.43 1.57 11.82
N ASP A 65 0.06 2.79 11.70
CA ASP A 65 -0.59 3.81 10.90
C ASP A 65 -0.16 3.62 9.45
N VAL A 66 -1.02 3.04 8.64
CA VAL A 66 -0.70 2.73 7.25
C VAL A 66 -0.47 4.01 6.46
N GLU A 67 -1.25 5.04 6.71
CA GLU A 67 -1.06 6.29 6.00
C GLU A 67 0.35 6.86 6.24
N LYS A 68 0.86 6.71 7.45
CA LYS A 68 2.18 7.19 7.76
C LYS A 68 3.23 6.45 6.94
N ILE A 69 3.09 5.14 6.82
CA ILE A 69 4.01 4.34 6.04
C ILE A 69 3.94 4.75 4.57
N VAL A 70 2.75 5.01 4.06
CA VAL A 70 2.60 5.42 2.69
C VAL A 70 3.32 6.75 2.46
N ARG A 71 3.11 7.72 3.34
CA ARG A 71 3.72 9.03 3.15
C ARG A 71 5.23 8.97 3.30
N GLU A 72 5.72 8.15 4.21
CA GLU A 72 7.16 8.02 4.38
C GLU A 72 7.78 7.37 3.14
N THR A 73 7.11 6.38 2.58
CA THR A 73 7.61 5.72 1.39
C THR A 73 7.66 6.69 0.22
N ILE A 74 6.63 7.51 0.06
CA ILE A 74 6.62 8.49 -1.01
C ILE A 74 7.75 9.49 -0.81
N ALA A 75 7.98 9.90 0.41
CA ALA A 75 9.06 10.85 0.68
C ALA A 75 10.42 10.26 0.34
N GLU A 76 10.61 8.99 0.63
CA GLU A 76 11.87 8.35 0.31
C GLU A 76 12.05 8.22 -1.18
N ILE A 77 11.01 7.85 -1.91
CA ILE A 77 11.11 7.72 -3.33
C ILE A 77 11.39 9.09 -3.94
N GLY A 78 10.72 10.12 -3.46
CA GLY A 78 10.91 11.45 -4.00
C GLY A 78 12.29 12.02 -3.72
N TYR A 79 12.90 11.59 -2.63
CA TYR A 79 14.24 12.06 -2.31
C TYR A 79 15.20 11.54 -3.38
N ASP A 80 15.01 10.30 -3.83
CA ASP A 80 15.89 9.71 -4.81
C ASP A 80 15.48 10.06 -6.23
N ASP A 81 14.25 10.42 -6.45
CA ASP A 81 13.74 10.67 -7.78
C ASP A 81 12.98 12.00 -7.79
N PRO A 82 13.66 13.07 -8.04
CA PRO A 82 13.01 14.38 -8.00
C PRO A 82 11.95 14.57 -9.07
N THR A 83 11.87 13.67 -10.04
CA THR A 83 10.85 13.82 -11.05
C THR A 83 9.52 13.26 -10.59
N LEU A 84 9.48 12.63 -9.42
CA LEU A 84 8.24 12.10 -8.92
C LEU A 84 7.26 13.23 -8.69
N LYS A 85 6.02 13.04 -9.12
CA LYS A 85 5.04 14.07 -9.02
C LYS A 85 4.12 13.96 -7.85
N PHE A 86 4.55 13.36 -6.78
CA PHE A 86 3.79 13.27 -5.57
C PHE A 86 4.44 14.09 -4.49
N ASP A 87 3.61 14.78 -3.70
CA ASP A 87 4.13 15.47 -2.54
C ASP A 87 3.71 14.63 -1.34
N ALA A 88 4.66 14.05 -0.65
CA ALA A 88 4.39 13.16 0.46
C ALA A 88 3.52 13.77 1.54
N LYS A 89 3.51 15.09 1.64
CA LYS A 89 2.72 15.72 2.67
C LYS A 89 1.35 16.13 2.19
N SER A 90 1.21 16.54 0.96
CA SER A 90 -0.05 17.07 0.51
C SER A 90 -0.84 16.12 -0.38
N CYS A 91 -0.27 15.02 -0.80
CA CYS A 91 -1.01 14.12 -1.66
C CYS A 91 -2.18 13.51 -0.88
N GLU A 92 -3.19 13.13 -1.60
CA GLU A 92 -4.34 12.51 -0.98
C GLU A 92 -4.07 11.03 -0.81
N VAL A 93 -4.34 10.49 0.37
CA VAL A 93 -4.13 9.08 0.65
C VAL A 93 -5.44 8.49 1.15
N LEU A 94 -5.90 7.46 0.48
CA LEU A 94 -7.13 6.79 0.89
C LEU A 94 -6.77 5.35 1.23
N ILE A 95 -7.10 4.91 2.44
CA ILE A 95 -6.77 3.57 2.90
C ILE A 95 -8.06 2.80 3.14
N LYS A 96 -8.20 1.69 2.46
CA LYS A 96 -9.36 0.81 2.62
C LYS A 96 -8.87 -0.60 2.89
N LEU A 97 -8.34 -0.84 4.05
CA LEU A 97 -7.88 -2.16 4.41
C LEU A 97 -8.84 -2.79 5.39
N HIS A 98 -9.21 -4.02 5.11
CA HIS A 98 -10.06 -4.78 6.01
C HIS A 98 -9.14 -5.64 6.86
N SER A 99 -9.13 -5.36 8.15
CA SER A 99 -8.19 -6.03 9.03
C SER A 99 -8.90 -7.05 9.87
N GLN A 100 -8.36 -8.24 9.99
CA GLN A 100 -8.92 -9.27 10.83
C GLN A 100 -7.84 -9.82 11.69
N SER A 101 -8.15 -10.13 12.92
CA SER A 101 -7.17 -10.79 13.75
C SER A 101 -7.42 -12.25 13.60
N PRO A 102 -6.44 -13.09 13.83
CA PRO A 102 -6.63 -14.53 13.72
C PRO A 102 -7.71 -15.05 14.64
N ASP A 103 -7.85 -14.47 15.81
CA ASP A 103 -8.85 -14.94 16.71
C ASP A 103 -10.22 -14.66 16.19
N ILE A 104 -10.44 -13.52 15.66
CA ILE A 104 -11.69 -13.21 15.16
C ILE A 104 -12.04 -14.04 14.00
N SER A 105 -11.11 -14.30 13.19
CA SER A 105 -11.41 -15.02 12.00
C SER A 105 -11.98 -16.33 12.33
N GLN A 106 -11.63 -16.96 13.44
CA GLN A 106 -12.15 -18.17 13.67
C GLN A 106 -13.48 -18.05 14.21
N GLY A 107 -13.78 -17.10 14.89
CA GLY A 107 -15.06 -17.11 15.43
C GLY A 107 -16.03 -16.55 14.54
N VAL A 108 -15.77 -15.64 13.84
CA VAL A 108 -16.67 -15.09 13.11
C VAL A 108 -16.72 -15.23 11.87
N THR A 109 -16.02 -15.76 11.47
CA THR A 109 -16.08 -16.06 10.25
C THR A 109 -17.05 -15.43 9.59
N ALA A 110 -17.88 -15.30 9.98
CA ALA A 110 -18.85 -14.86 9.27
C ALA A 110 -18.54 -13.59 8.81
N SER A 111 -18.02 -13.00 9.19
CA SER A 111 -17.87 -11.79 8.73
C SER A 111 -17.24 -11.51 7.95
#